data_7f51ff053b9e5a317b8c39ceb9c02c35
#
_entry.id   7f51ff053b9e5a317b8c39ceb9c02c35
#
_cell.length_a   1.000
_cell.length_b   1.000
_cell.length_c   1.000
_cell.angle_alpha   90.00
_cell.angle_beta   90.00
_cell.angle_gamma   90.00
#
_symmetry.space_group_name_H-M   'P 1'
#
loop_
_entity.id
_entity.type
_entity.pdbx_description
1 polymer ?
#
loop_
_entity_poly.entity_id
_entity_poly.type
_entity_poly.pdbx_seq_one_letter_code
_entity_poly.pdbx_strand_id
1 'polypeptide(L)'
;MRVILITWLATATIQIGYFLWKVSANSLPQIGKAKTSEVICGFLFNGKWLMGLLATIIGWFLFVKATGLGEISLVQPLMSVGDILLVLMAVVFLKERLITWEWIGLFLTVLGAGSLSLEVDIISEVSLNWSHSLIYIGCACLILVCLIIFQRNSKNKEL
;
A
#
# COMPACT_ATOMS: atom_id res chain seq x y z
N MET A 1 16.99 -13.44 -11.28
CA MET A 1 17.42 -13.40 -9.88
C MET A 1 17.72 -11.97 -9.35
N ARG A 2 18.54 -11.16 -10.03
CA ARG A 2 18.87 -9.78 -9.56
C ARG A 2 17.65 -8.88 -9.38
N VAL A 3 16.69 -8.91 -10.32
CA VAL A 3 15.46 -8.12 -10.26
C VAL A 3 14.66 -8.47 -9.02
N ILE A 4 14.42 -9.75 -8.76
CA ILE A 4 13.66 -10.23 -7.62
C ILE A 4 14.29 -9.78 -6.30
N LEU A 5 15.62 -9.89 -6.15
CA LEU A 5 16.32 -9.44 -4.94
C LEU A 5 16.18 -7.93 -4.72
N ILE A 6 16.34 -7.13 -5.79
CA ILE A 6 16.21 -5.68 -5.70
C ILE A 6 14.76 -5.30 -5.36
N THR A 7 13.76 -5.97 -5.95
CA THR A 7 12.35 -5.75 -5.65
C THR A 7 12.04 -6.09 -4.19
N TRP A 8 12.55 -7.20 -3.65
CA TRP A 8 12.38 -7.54 -2.24
C TRP A 8 13.02 -6.52 -1.30
N LEU A 9 14.22 -6.03 -1.64
CA LEU A 9 14.88 -4.98 -0.86
C LEU A 9 14.09 -3.66 -0.94
N ALA A 10 13.60 -3.28 -2.12
CA ALA A 10 12.77 -2.11 -2.30
C ALA A 10 11.51 -2.20 -1.44
N THR A 11 10.79 -3.32 -1.54
CA THR A 11 9.58 -3.60 -0.79
C THR A 11 9.82 -3.53 0.72
N ALA A 12 10.79 -4.27 1.23
CA ALA A 12 11.11 -4.29 2.64
C ALA A 12 11.45 -2.88 3.17
N THR A 13 12.24 -2.11 2.41
CA THR A 13 12.64 -0.76 2.79
C THR A 13 11.45 0.20 2.82
N ILE A 14 10.54 0.12 1.83
CA ILE A 14 9.30 0.93 1.80
C ILE A 14 8.39 0.56 2.98
N GLN A 15 8.19 -0.72 3.25
CA GLN A 15 7.31 -1.17 4.34
C GLN A 15 7.85 -0.80 5.72
N ILE A 16 9.17 -0.84 5.91
CA ILE A 16 9.81 -0.30 7.13
C ILE A 16 9.54 1.21 7.24
N GLY A 17 9.63 1.95 6.14
CA GLY A 17 9.30 3.37 6.11
C GLY A 17 7.86 3.66 6.54
N TYR A 18 6.90 2.95 5.98
CA TYR A 18 5.48 3.08 6.34
C TYR A 18 5.20 2.66 7.79
N PHE A 19 5.87 1.63 8.27
CA PHE A 19 5.79 1.23 9.67
C PHE A 19 6.30 2.33 10.62
N LEU A 20 7.45 2.95 10.31
CA LEU A 20 7.98 4.05 11.09
C LEU A 20 7.05 5.27 11.08
N TRP A 21 6.39 5.56 9.96
CA TRP A 21 5.37 6.61 9.89
C TRP A 21 4.18 6.30 10.78
N LYS A 22 3.71 5.06 10.77
CA LYS A 22 2.61 4.62 11.63
C LYS A 22 2.97 4.74 13.11
N VAL A 23 4.15 4.28 13.51
CA VAL A 23 4.66 4.42 14.89
C VAL A 23 4.80 5.89 15.28
N SER A 24 5.29 6.73 14.37
CA SER A 24 5.41 8.18 14.60
C SER A 24 4.05 8.84 14.77
N ALA A 25 3.08 8.52 13.91
CA ALA A 25 1.73 9.09 13.96
C ALA A 25 1.03 8.82 15.30
N ASN A 26 1.25 7.65 15.90
CA ASN A 26 0.70 7.31 17.21
C ASN A 26 1.27 8.17 18.37
N SER A 27 2.42 8.80 18.18
CA SER A 27 3.09 9.64 19.18
C SER A 27 2.87 11.15 18.97
N LEU A 28 2.18 11.54 17.90
CA LEU A 28 1.98 12.93 17.50
C LEU A 28 0.59 13.46 17.90
N PRO A 29 0.43 14.79 18.03
CA PRO A 29 -0.86 15.42 18.33
C PRO A 29 -1.91 15.04 17.27
N GLN A 30 -3.12 14.77 17.72
CA GLN A 30 -4.22 14.38 16.84
C GLN A 30 -4.60 15.53 15.90
N ILE A 31 -4.66 15.23 14.59
CA ILE A 31 -5.12 16.17 13.57
C ILE A 31 -6.57 16.58 13.90
N GLY A 32 -6.82 17.91 13.94
CA GLY A 32 -8.13 18.47 14.29
C GLY A 32 -8.30 18.88 15.76
N LYS A 33 -7.40 18.48 16.68
CA LYS A 33 -7.41 18.94 18.08
C LYS A 33 -6.29 19.92 18.39
N ALA A 34 -5.19 19.90 17.65
CA ALA A 34 -4.07 20.81 17.78
C ALA A 34 -4.01 21.80 16.61
N LYS A 35 -3.30 22.92 16.79
CA LYS A 35 -3.07 23.88 15.72
C LYS A 35 -2.27 23.23 14.60
N THR A 36 -2.62 23.54 13.35
CA THR A 36 -1.98 22.96 12.15
C THR A 36 -0.46 23.14 12.16
N SER A 37 0.04 24.29 12.65
CA SER A 37 1.48 24.54 12.77
C SER A 37 2.17 23.61 13.77
N GLU A 38 1.55 23.29 14.88
CA GLU A 38 2.10 22.37 15.90
C GLU A 38 2.17 20.94 15.35
N VAL A 39 1.16 20.54 14.58
CA VAL A 39 1.14 19.24 13.91
C VAL A 39 2.28 19.15 12.89
N ILE A 40 2.41 20.13 12.00
CA ILE A 40 3.46 20.16 10.97
C ILE A 40 4.85 20.15 11.60
N CYS A 41 5.10 21.02 12.60
CA CYS A 41 6.38 21.02 13.31
C CYS A 41 6.64 19.68 14.01
N GLY A 42 5.62 19.08 14.63
CA GLY A 42 5.72 17.78 15.26
C GLY A 42 6.19 16.69 14.30
N PHE A 43 5.69 16.69 13.04
CA PHE A 43 6.15 15.75 12.02
C PHE A 43 7.59 16.03 11.56
N LEU A 44 7.91 17.28 11.24
CA LEU A 44 9.21 17.68 10.71
C LEU A 44 10.37 17.46 11.70
N PHE A 45 10.12 17.57 13.01
CA PHE A 45 11.14 17.34 14.05
C PHE A 45 11.10 15.93 14.65
N ASN A 46 10.20 15.06 14.19
CA ASN A 46 10.15 13.69 14.67
C ASN A 46 11.16 12.81 13.94
N GLY A 47 12.22 12.39 14.64
CA GLY A 47 13.29 11.57 14.07
C GLY A 47 12.78 10.24 13.46
N LYS A 48 11.76 9.61 14.07
CA LYS A 48 11.17 8.37 13.53
C LYS A 48 10.45 8.62 12.20
N TRP A 49 9.76 9.75 12.09
CA TRP A 49 9.10 10.15 10.85
C TRP A 49 10.10 10.45 9.74
N LEU A 50 11.18 11.18 10.06
CA LEU A 50 12.26 11.47 9.10
C LEU A 50 12.98 10.18 8.64
N MET A 51 13.26 9.26 9.56
CA MET A 51 13.83 7.96 9.19
C MET A 51 12.88 7.16 8.28
N GLY A 52 11.58 7.20 8.56
CA GLY A 52 10.56 6.61 7.69
C GLY A 52 10.55 7.22 6.30
N LEU A 53 10.67 8.56 6.21
CA LEU A 53 10.76 9.28 4.94
C LEU A 53 12.00 8.86 4.14
N LEU A 54 13.17 8.84 4.78
CA LEU A 54 14.42 8.42 4.13
C LEU A 54 14.33 6.96 3.65
N ALA A 55 13.83 6.05 4.48
CA ALA A 55 13.63 4.66 4.09
C ALA A 55 12.70 4.54 2.87
N THR A 56 11.59 5.27 2.87
CA THR A 56 10.64 5.26 1.74
C THR A 56 11.29 5.80 0.47
N ILE A 57 12.04 6.90 0.54
CA ILE A 57 12.76 7.47 -0.61
C ILE A 57 13.76 6.46 -1.17
N ILE A 58 14.59 5.84 -0.32
CA ILE A 58 15.56 4.81 -0.74
C ILE A 58 14.83 3.64 -1.40
N GLY A 59 13.74 3.17 -0.80
CA GLY A 59 12.94 2.08 -1.34
C GLY A 59 12.34 2.42 -2.72
N TRP A 60 11.87 3.65 -2.93
CA TRP A 60 11.40 4.11 -4.24
C TRP A 60 12.51 4.14 -5.30
N PHE A 61 13.73 4.57 -4.95
CA PHE A 61 14.87 4.47 -5.86
C PHE A 61 15.20 3.03 -6.24
N LEU A 62 15.15 2.12 -5.28
CA LEU A 62 15.33 0.69 -5.54
C LEU A 62 14.21 0.13 -6.43
N PHE A 63 12.96 0.56 -6.23
CA PHE A 63 11.83 0.19 -7.08
C PHE A 63 12.03 0.65 -8.52
N VAL A 64 12.37 1.93 -8.74
CA VAL A 64 12.67 2.45 -10.08
C VAL A 64 13.82 1.66 -10.73
N LYS A 65 14.85 1.31 -9.96
CA LYS A 65 15.93 0.46 -10.47
C LYS A 65 15.46 -0.95 -10.81
N ALA A 66 14.58 -1.53 -10.01
CA ALA A 66 14.02 -2.86 -10.28
C ALA A 66 13.20 -2.87 -11.58
N THR A 67 12.35 -1.86 -11.80
CA THR A 67 11.54 -1.72 -13.03
C THR A 67 12.38 -1.42 -14.27
N GLY A 68 13.55 -0.81 -14.11
CA GLY A 68 14.51 -0.62 -15.20
C GLY A 68 15.31 -1.89 -15.58
N LEU A 69 15.32 -2.90 -14.69
CA LEU A 69 16.04 -4.16 -14.88
C LEU A 69 15.12 -5.34 -15.24
N GLY A 70 13.82 -5.19 -15.03
CA GLY A 70 12.82 -6.23 -15.28
C GLY A 70 11.47 -5.65 -15.64
N GLU A 71 10.56 -6.51 -16.08
CA GLU A 71 9.22 -6.12 -16.45
C GLU A 71 8.42 -5.65 -15.22
N ILE A 72 7.69 -4.55 -15.38
CA ILE A 72 6.85 -3.99 -14.33
C ILE A 72 5.74 -4.95 -13.90
N SER A 73 5.28 -5.80 -14.82
CA SER A 73 4.30 -6.87 -14.60
C SER A 73 4.78 -7.91 -13.56
N LEU A 74 6.08 -8.12 -13.44
CA LEU A 74 6.69 -8.97 -12.42
C LEU A 74 6.95 -8.19 -11.11
N VAL A 75 7.45 -6.96 -11.24
CA VAL A 75 7.88 -6.16 -10.09
C VAL A 75 6.69 -5.73 -9.23
N GLN A 76 5.59 -5.31 -9.85
CA GLN A 76 4.44 -4.76 -9.16
C GLN A 76 3.70 -5.80 -8.28
N PRO A 77 3.35 -7.01 -8.76
CA PRO A 77 2.77 -8.04 -7.90
C PRO A 77 3.69 -8.45 -6.74
N LEU A 78 5.00 -8.52 -7.01
CA LEU A 78 5.97 -8.87 -5.98
C LEU A 78 6.04 -7.81 -4.87
N MET A 79 5.85 -6.52 -5.21
CA MET A 79 5.75 -5.44 -4.22
C MET A 79 4.46 -5.52 -3.40
N SER A 80 3.33 -5.91 -4.00
CA SER A 80 2.05 -6.06 -3.28
C SER A 80 2.12 -7.12 -2.17
N VAL A 81 2.95 -8.15 -2.34
CA VAL A 81 3.21 -9.13 -1.26
C VAL A 81 3.86 -8.46 -0.05
N GLY A 82 4.58 -7.36 -0.25
CA GLY A 82 5.17 -6.59 0.86
C GLY A 82 4.15 -5.92 1.78
N ASP A 83 2.94 -5.66 1.32
CA ASP A 83 1.88 -5.12 2.16
C ASP A 83 1.52 -6.07 3.30
N ILE A 84 1.68 -7.38 3.07
CA ILE A 84 1.55 -8.41 4.11
C ILE A 84 2.58 -8.17 5.21
N LEU A 85 3.82 -7.84 4.85
CA LEU A 85 4.89 -7.57 5.80
C LEU A 85 4.52 -6.38 6.71
N LEU A 86 3.96 -5.30 6.15
CA LEU A 86 3.49 -4.15 6.91
C LEU A 86 2.40 -4.54 7.92
N VAL A 87 1.41 -5.32 7.47
CA VAL A 87 0.33 -5.81 8.32
C VAL A 87 0.87 -6.70 9.45
N LEU A 88 1.77 -7.63 9.13
CA LEU A 88 2.42 -8.47 10.14
C LEU A 88 3.21 -7.64 11.15
N MET A 89 3.96 -6.64 10.70
CA MET A 89 4.65 -5.72 11.60
C MET A 89 3.68 -4.95 12.51
N ALA A 90 2.55 -4.49 11.99
CA ALA A 90 1.53 -3.82 12.79
C ALA A 90 0.93 -4.75 13.86
N VAL A 91 0.59 -5.98 13.50
CA VAL A 91 0.04 -6.97 14.44
C VAL A 91 1.07 -7.35 15.52
N VAL A 92 2.31 -7.64 15.12
CA VAL A 92 3.35 -8.13 16.04
C VAL A 92 3.89 -7.02 16.94
N PHE A 93 4.27 -5.88 16.38
CA PHE A 93 4.95 -4.81 17.12
C PHE A 93 3.97 -3.81 17.75
N LEU A 94 2.89 -3.45 17.06
CA LEU A 94 1.89 -2.53 17.60
C LEU A 94 0.78 -3.26 18.36
N LYS A 95 0.74 -4.61 18.31
CA LYS A 95 -0.30 -5.44 18.91
C LYS A 95 -1.71 -5.05 18.46
N GLU A 96 -1.82 -4.56 17.22
CA GLU A 96 -3.11 -4.22 16.62
C GLU A 96 -3.92 -5.49 16.36
N ARG A 97 -5.22 -5.42 16.64
CA ARG A 97 -6.15 -6.49 16.32
C ARG A 97 -6.83 -6.19 15.00
N LEU A 98 -6.58 -7.02 14.01
CA LEU A 98 -7.25 -6.92 12.72
C LEU A 98 -8.70 -7.37 12.85
N ILE A 99 -9.60 -6.59 12.25
CA ILE A 99 -11.00 -6.96 12.09
C ILE A 99 -11.11 -7.97 10.95
N THR A 100 -12.14 -8.83 10.98
CA THR A 100 -12.35 -9.88 9.96
C THR A 100 -12.31 -9.33 8.53
N TRP A 101 -12.84 -8.13 8.30
CA TRP A 101 -12.83 -7.48 6.98
C TRP A 101 -11.43 -7.11 6.49
N GLU A 102 -10.52 -6.78 7.40
CA GLU A 102 -9.12 -6.48 7.07
C GLU A 102 -8.38 -7.76 6.63
N TRP A 103 -8.66 -8.89 7.28
CA TRP A 103 -8.15 -10.19 6.85
C TRP A 103 -8.65 -10.59 5.47
N ILE A 104 -9.94 -10.35 5.17
CA ILE A 104 -10.51 -10.61 3.85
C ILE A 104 -9.83 -9.71 2.80
N GLY A 105 -9.63 -8.42 3.09
CA GLY A 105 -8.92 -7.49 2.20
C GLY A 105 -7.49 -7.94 1.91
N LEU A 106 -6.75 -8.36 2.94
CA LEU A 106 -5.41 -8.89 2.79
C LEU A 106 -5.37 -10.15 1.92
N PHE A 107 -6.30 -11.07 2.14
CA PHE A 107 -6.42 -12.30 1.34
C PHE A 107 -6.72 -11.99 -0.13
N LEU A 108 -7.63 -11.06 -0.40
CA LEU A 108 -7.95 -10.62 -1.77
C LEU A 108 -6.75 -9.95 -2.46
N THR A 109 -5.95 -9.17 -1.73
CA THR A 109 -4.72 -8.57 -2.25
C THR A 109 -3.72 -9.63 -2.68
N VAL A 110 -3.54 -10.66 -1.87
CA VAL A 110 -2.65 -11.81 -2.18
C VAL A 110 -3.14 -12.56 -3.42
N LEU A 111 -4.44 -12.85 -3.49
CA LEU A 111 -5.04 -13.52 -4.65
C LEU A 111 -4.88 -12.67 -5.92
N GLY A 112 -5.15 -11.37 -5.86
CA GLY A 112 -4.99 -10.47 -6.99
C GLY A 112 -3.53 -10.40 -7.48
N ALA A 113 -2.58 -10.25 -6.57
CA ALA A 113 -1.15 -10.26 -6.90
C ALA A 113 -0.71 -11.59 -7.49
N GLY A 114 -1.20 -12.72 -6.94
CA GLY A 114 -0.93 -14.05 -7.45
C GLY A 114 -1.48 -14.26 -8.87
N SER A 115 -2.72 -13.83 -9.12
CA SER A 115 -3.33 -13.92 -10.45
C SER A 115 -2.55 -13.13 -11.51
N LEU A 116 -2.09 -11.91 -11.18
CA LEU A 116 -1.26 -11.11 -12.08
C LEU A 116 0.09 -11.78 -12.37
N SER A 117 0.68 -12.45 -11.38
CA SER A 117 1.96 -13.13 -11.56
C SER A 117 1.86 -14.34 -12.49
N LEU A 118 0.68 -14.98 -12.59
CA LEU A 118 0.46 -16.11 -13.51
C LEU A 118 0.27 -15.68 -14.95
N GLU A 119 -0.15 -14.44 -15.21
CA GLU A 119 -0.38 -13.91 -16.55
C GLU A 119 0.88 -13.31 -17.20
N VAL A 120 1.97 -13.16 -16.48
CA VAL A 120 3.19 -12.49 -16.98
C VAL A 120 3.74 -13.15 -18.25
N ASP A 121 3.57 -14.46 -18.42
CA ASP A 121 4.03 -15.18 -19.61
C ASP A 121 3.11 -15.03 -20.85
N ILE A 122 1.90 -14.50 -20.67
CA ILE A 122 0.87 -14.45 -21.73
C ILE A 122 0.80 -13.06 -22.39
N ILE A 123 1.30 -12.01 -21.72
CA ILE A 123 1.03 -10.59 -22.08
C ILE A 123 2.14 -9.94 -22.89
N SER A 124 3.05 -10.68 -23.52
CA SER A 124 4.11 -10.07 -24.35
C SER A 124 3.60 -9.28 -25.57
N GLU A 125 2.30 -9.33 -25.92
CA GLU A 125 1.69 -8.60 -27.04
C GLU A 125 0.28 -8.05 -26.76
N VAL A 126 -0.01 -7.53 -25.58
CA VAL A 126 -1.30 -6.86 -25.38
C VAL A 126 -1.24 -5.44 -25.91
N SER A 127 -1.78 -5.23 -27.09
CA SER A 127 -2.18 -3.90 -27.55
C SER A 127 -3.19 -3.32 -26.55
N LEU A 128 -2.86 -2.19 -25.94
CA LEU A 128 -3.71 -1.51 -24.97
C LEU A 128 -5.06 -1.18 -25.64
N ASN A 129 -6.07 -2.01 -25.39
CA ASN A 129 -7.42 -1.73 -25.86
C ASN A 129 -8.09 -0.76 -24.88
N TRP A 130 -8.04 0.53 -25.18
CA TRP A 130 -8.57 1.62 -24.37
C TRP A 130 -10.01 1.39 -23.91
N SER A 131 -10.83 0.74 -24.74
CA SER A 131 -12.23 0.45 -24.39
C SER A 131 -12.35 -0.54 -23.24
N HIS A 132 -11.53 -1.58 -23.18
CA HIS A 132 -11.51 -2.51 -22.05
C HIS A 132 -10.98 -1.85 -20.77
N SER A 133 -9.92 -1.03 -20.88
CA SER A 133 -9.38 -0.31 -19.72
C SER A 133 -10.41 0.65 -19.10
N LEU A 134 -11.18 1.36 -19.92
CA LEU A 134 -12.25 2.25 -19.45
C LEU A 134 -13.39 1.48 -18.74
N ILE A 135 -13.73 0.27 -19.22
CA ILE A 135 -14.73 -0.59 -18.56
C ILE A 135 -14.23 -1.02 -17.17
N TYR A 136 -12.98 -1.45 -17.03
CA TYR A 136 -12.41 -1.85 -15.73
C TYR A 136 -12.36 -0.68 -14.75
N ILE A 137 -11.94 0.52 -15.19
CA ILE A 137 -11.93 1.73 -14.37
C ILE A 137 -13.37 2.09 -13.96
N GLY A 138 -14.33 2.02 -14.89
CA GLY A 138 -15.74 2.28 -14.61
C GLY A 138 -16.32 1.31 -13.57
N CYS A 139 -16.06 0.02 -13.70
CA CYS A 139 -16.47 -0.99 -12.72
C CYS A 139 -15.83 -0.75 -11.35
N ALA A 140 -14.53 -0.43 -11.28
CA ALA A 140 -13.84 -0.12 -10.03
C ALA A 140 -14.44 1.12 -9.34
N CYS A 141 -14.72 2.19 -10.10
CA CYS A 141 -15.39 3.38 -9.59
C CYS A 141 -16.80 3.08 -9.06
N LEU A 142 -17.57 2.27 -9.76
CA LEU A 142 -18.91 1.85 -9.31
C LEU A 142 -18.85 1.06 -7.99
N ILE A 143 -17.92 0.13 -7.87
CA ILE A 143 -17.70 -0.63 -6.63
C ILE A 143 -17.35 0.30 -5.47
N LEU A 144 -16.44 1.26 -5.68
CA LEU A 144 -16.06 2.25 -4.67
C LEU A 144 -17.27 3.12 -4.26
N VAL A 145 -18.06 3.61 -5.20
CA VAL A 145 -19.27 4.38 -4.90
C VAL A 145 -20.28 3.56 -4.12
N CYS A 146 -20.51 2.31 -4.50
CA CYS A 146 -21.38 1.39 -3.76
C CYS A 146 -20.92 1.17 -2.33
N LEU A 147 -19.60 0.98 -2.12
CA LEU A 147 -19.02 0.82 -0.78
C LEU A 147 -19.19 2.07 0.08
N ILE A 148 -18.97 3.27 -0.49
CA ILE A 148 -19.16 4.54 0.22
C ILE A 148 -20.63 4.74 0.61
N ILE A 149 -21.57 4.46 -0.30
CA ILE A 149 -23.01 4.56 -0.02
C ILE A 149 -23.41 3.55 1.05
N PHE A 150 -22.93 2.31 0.98
CA PHE A 150 -23.18 1.28 1.98
C PHE A 150 -22.68 1.68 3.36
N GLN A 151 -21.45 2.20 3.45
CA GLN A 151 -20.87 2.67 4.70
C GLN A 151 -21.64 3.85 5.29
N ARG A 152 -22.10 4.79 4.43
CA ARG A 152 -22.91 5.93 4.87
C ARG A 152 -24.27 5.50 5.40
N ASN A 153 -24.89 4.51 4.75
CA ASN A 153 -26.20 4.00 5.16
C ASN A 153 -26.13 3.16 6.44
N SER A 154 -25.01 2.47 6.68
CA SER A 154 -24.76 1.75 7.92
C SER A 154 -24.64 2.69 9.12
N LYS A 155 -23.93 3.82 8.98
CA LYS A 155 -23.81 4.82 10.04
C LYS A 155 -25.14 5.52 10.38
N ASN A 156 -26.03 5.69 9.42
CA ASN A 156 -27.35 6.29 9.67
C ASN A 156 -28.35 5.36 10.37
N LYS A 157 -28.04 4.08 10.54
CA LYS A 157 -28.88 3.11 11.27
C LYS A 157 -28.48 2.97 12.75
N GLU A 158 -27.35 3.56 13.14
CA GLU A 158 -26.87 3.53 14.54
C GLU A 158 -27.16 4.84 15.30
N LEU A 159 -27.83 5.81 14.68
CA LEU A 159 -28.38 7.04 15.27
C LEU A 159 -29.90 6.90 15.43
#